data_7272b76e94f13089848db0e1e5a4d579
#
_entry.id   7272b76e94f13089848db0e1e5a4d579
#
_cell.length_a   1.000
_cell.length_b   1.000
_cell.length_c   1.000
_cell.angle_alpha   90.00
_cell.angle_beta   90.00
_cell.angle_gamma   90.00
#
_symmetry.space_group_name_H-M   'P 1'
#
loop_
_entity.id
_entity.type
_entity.pdbx_description
1 polymer ?
#
loop_
_entity_poly.entity_id
_entity_poly.type
_entity_poly.pdbx_seq_one_letter_code
_entity_poly.pdbx_strand_id
1 'polypeptide(L)'
;MKLEESSTVELKQEVNADLRRDIIAFANTTGGEIYVGFDKNGVAVGVNGAERVMEQISNMIRDAIKPDLSAYTSIEAIKDSGKTIIKVTVLRGTKRPYHLSEKGLKSTGVFI
;
A
#
# COMPACT_ATOMS: atom_id res chain seq x y z
N MET A 1 -14.49 6.84 11.93
CA MET A 1 -14.10 7.48 10.64
C MET A 1 -14.61 6.63 9.50
N LYS A 2 -15.22 7.24 8.52
CA LYS A 2 -15.66 6.52 7.32
C LYS A 2 -14.78 6.97 6.17
N LEU A 3 -14.11 6.00 5.54
CA LEU A 3 -13.22 6.27 4.41
C LEU A 3 -13.86 5.79 3.12
N GLU A 4 -13.58 6.51 2.04
CA GLU A 4 -13.99 6.14 0.71
C GLU A 4 -12.78 6.12 -0.20
N GLU A 5 -12.76 5.19 -1.15
CA GLU A 5 -11.71 5.13 -2.15
C GLU A 5 -11.78 6.37 -3.05
N SER A 6 -10.61 6.81 -3.49
CA SER A 6 -10.47 7.95 -4.38
C SER A 6 -9.20 7.77 -5.21
N SER A 7 -8.82 8.79 -5.96
CA SER A 7 -7.56 8.75 -6.73
C SER A 7 -6.32 8.69 -5.83
N THR A 8 -6.45 9.03 -4.53
CA THR A 8 -5.33 9.06 -3.58
C THR A 8 -5.58 8.18 -2.35
N VAL A 9 -6.68 7.47 -2.28
CA VAL A 9 -7.02 6.59 -1.15
C VAL A 9 -7.49 5.25 -1.67
N GLU A 10 -6.84 4.19 -1.20
CA GLU A 10 -7.20 2.81 -1.51
C GLU A 10 -7.53 2.08 -0.22
N LEU A 11 -8.63 1.31 -0.22
CA LEU A 11 -9.05 0.51 0.93
C LEU A 11 -8.85 -0.97 0.60
N LYS A 12 -8.27 -1.69 1.55
CA LYS A 12 -8.05 -3.14 1.45
C LYS A 12 -8.54 -3.79 2.73
N GLN A 13 -9.13 -4.97 2.61
CA GLN A 13 -9.50 -5.72 3.79
C GLN A 13 -8.29 -6.49 4.35
N GLU A 14 -7.46 -7.02 3.47
CA GLU A 14 -6.27 -7.78 3.86
C GLU A 14 -5.14 -7.53 2.86
N VAL A 15 -3.94 -7.98 3.21
CA VAL A 15 -2.78 -7.89 2.32
C VAL A 15 -2.83 -9.03 1.30
N ASN A 16 -2.72 -8.67 0.02
CA ASN A 16 -2.60 -9.63 -1.07
C ASN A 16 -1.68 -9.05 -2.15
N ALA A 17 -1.51 -9.78 -3.25
CA ALA A 17 -0.60 -9.36 -4.32
C ALA A 17 -0.99 -8.03 -4.96
N ASP A 18 -2.26 -7.67 -4.95
CA ASP A 18 -2.73 -6.41 -5.56
C ASP A 18 -2.20 -5.18 -4.82
N LEU A 19 -1.84 -5.31 -3.55
CA LEU A 19 -1.28 -4.20 -2.78
C LEU A 19 -0.01 -3.65 -3.43
N ARG A 20 0.81 -4.50 -4.04
CA ARG A 20 2.04 -4.09 -4.73
C ARG A 20 1.72 -3.14 -5.88
N ARG A 21 0.67 -3.42 -6.62
CA ARG A 21 0.23 -2.60 -7.76
C ARG A 21 -0.21 -1.23 -7.30
N ASP A 22 -0.96 -1.17 -6.20
CA ASP A 22 -1.46 0.10 -5.66
C ASP A 22 -0.30 0.97 -5.20
N ILE A 23 0.67 0.38 -4.52
CA ILE A 23 1.86 1.10 -4.04
C ILE A 23 2.64 1.66 -5.23
N ILE A 24 2.88 0.84 -6.24
CA ILE A 24 3.63 1.25 -7.44
C ILE A 24 2.89 2.37 -8.17
N ALA A 25 1.58 2.25 -8.34
CA ALA A 25 0.79 3.26 -9.03
C ALA A 25 0.86 4.61 -8.31
N PHE A 26 0.75 4.62 -6.98
CA PHE A 26 0.87 5.85 -6.21
C PHE A 26 2.28 6.45 -6.33
N ALA A 27 3.32 5.63 -6.23
CA ALA A 27 4.70 6.11 -6.34
C ALA A 27 5.00 6.71 -7.71
N ASN A 28 4.35 6.21 -8.75
CA ASN A 28 4.53 6.68 -10.12
C ASN A 28 3.69 7.90 -10.47
N THR A 29 2.75 8.29 -9.60
CA THR A 29 1.84 9.39 -9.88
C THR A 29 1.92 10.48 -8.81
N THR A 30 0.91 10.60 -7.98
CA THR A 30 0.79 11.68 -7.00
C THR A 30 1.08 11.26 -5.57
N GLY A 31 1.38 9.98 -5.34
CA GLY A 31 1.37 9.42 -4.00
C GLY A 31 -0.05 9.10 -3.56
N GLY A 32 -0.19 8.55 -2.37
CA GLY A 32 -1.50 8.21 -1.82
C GLY A 32 -1.40 7.47 -0.51
N GLU A 33 -2.55 7.03 -0.03
CA GLU A 33 -2.68 6.30 1.22
C GLU A 33 -3.45 5.02 0.98
N ILE A 34 -2.98 3.95 1.62
CA ILE A 34 -3.66 2.65 1.56
C ILE A 34 -3.99 2.26 2.99
N TYR A 35 -5.23 1.91 3.23
CA TYR A 35 -5.71 1.48 4.55
C TYR A 35 -6.08 0.01 4.48
N VAL A 36 -5.39 -0.81 5.27
CA VAL A 36 -5.66 -2.25 5.35
C VAL A 36 -6.45 -2.54 6.62
N GLY A 37 -7.59 -3.18 6.47
CA GLY A 37 -8.50 -3.48 7.56
C GLY A 37 -9.90 -2.89 7.37
N PHE A 38 -10.21 -2.39 6.19
CA PHE A 38 -11.54 -1.92 5.83
C PHE A 38 -12.18 -2.88 4.84
N ASP A 39 -13.49 -3.12 4.99
CA ASP A 39 -14.21 -3.91 4.00
C ASP A 39 -14.57 -3.06 2.77
N LYS A 40 -15.22 -3.69 1.80
CA LYS A 40 -15.61 -3.03 0.55
C LYS A 40 -16.61 -1.89 0.74
N ASN A 41 -17.27 -1.85 1.89
CA ASN A 41 -18.25 -0.80 2.21
C ASN A 41 -17.61 0.36 3.00
N GLY A 42 -16.30 0.33 3.21
CA GLY A 42 -15.60 1.37 3.95
C GLY A 42 -15.76 1.22 5.45
N VAL A 43 -16.14 0.05 5.94
CA VAL A 43 -16.32 -0.23 7.37
C VAL A 43 -15.05 -0.85 7.92
N ALA A 44 -14.56 -0.32 9.05
CA ALA A 44 -13.37 -0.85 9.71
C ALA A 44 -13.68 -2.23 10.27
N VAL A 45 -12.96 -3.24 9.79
CA VAL A 45 -13.05 -4.62 10.30
C VAL A 45 -11.77 -5.02 11.03
N GLY A 46 -10.69 -4.26 10.83
CA GLY A 46 -9.41 -4.48 11.48
C GLY A 46 -8.59 -5.60 10.88
N VAL A 47 -7.35 -5.70 11.37
CA VAL A 47 -6.43 -6.78 11.00
C VAL A 47 -6.06 -7.56 12.26
N ASN A 48 -5.75 -8.84 12.10
CA ASN A 48 -5.21 -9.67 13.16
C ASN A 48 -3.68 -9.69 13.05
N GLY A 49 -2.99 -9.44 14.18
CA GLY A 49 -1.55 -9.44 14.19
C GLY A 49 -0.95 -8.27 13.43
N ALA A 50 -1.22 -7.06 13.90
CA ALA A 50 -0.78 -5.83 13.25
C ALA A 50 0.71 -5.82 12.93
N GLU A 51 1.57 -6.28 13.86
CA GLU A 51 3.01 -6.29 13.64
C GLU A 51 3.40 -7.20 12.47
N ARG A 52 2.75 -8.36 12.37
CA ARG A 52 3.00 -9.29 11.27
C ARG A 52 2.57 -8.68 9.94
N VAL A 53 1.42 -8.00 9.93
CA VAL A 53 0.91 -7.35 8.71
C VAL A 53 1.85 -6.25 8.29
N MET A 54 2.32 -5.43 9.22
CA MET A 54 3.27 -4.35 8.92
C MET A 54 4.59 -4.90 8.37
N GLU A 55 5.09 -5.98 8.96
CA GLU A 55 6.32 -6.63 8.49
C GLU A 55 6.12 -7.20 7.08
N GLN A 56 4.98 -7.83 6.84
CA GLN A 56 4.65 -8.38 5.52
C GLN A 56 4.65 -7.28 4.45
N ILE A 57 4.06 -6.13 4.75
CA ILE A 57 4.04 -5.00 3.82
C ILE A 57 5.45 -4.43 3.62
N SER A 58 6.21 -4.28 4.69
CA SER A 58 7.58 -3.78 4.62
C SER A 58 8.46 -4.68 3.74
N ASN A 59 8.34 -5.99 3.93
CA ASN A 59 9.08 -6.96 3.12
C ASN A 59 8.67 -6.90 1.66
N MET A 60 7.39 -6.74 1.40
CA MET A 60 6.85 -6.61 0.05
C MET A 60 7.44 -5.40 -0.67
N ILE A 61 7.50 -4.26 0.00
CA ILE A 61 8.05 -3.03 -0.56
C ILE A 61 9.53 -3.21 -0.88
N ARG A 62 10.28 -3.79 0.06
CA ARG A 62 11.72 -4.00 -0.11
C ARG A 62 12.04 -4.98 -1.23
N ASP A 63 11.32 -6.08 -1.29
CA ASP A 63 11.69 -7.22 -2.13
C ASP A 63 11.01 -7.22 -3.51
N ALA A 64 9.80 -6.67 -3.60
CA ALA A 64 8.99 -6.79 -4.81
C ALA A 64 8.98 -5.54 -5.70
N ILE A 65 9.48 -4.41 -5.21
CA ILE A 65 9.40 -3.13 -5.92
C ILE A 65 10.80 -2.57 -6.17
N LYS A 66 11.06 -2.17 -7.42
CA LYS A 66 12.32 -1.54 -7.83
C LYS A 66 12.04 -0.28 -8.64
N PRO A 67 12.90 0.75 -8.61
CA PRO A 67 13.98 0.92 -7.63
C PRO A 67 13.48 0.93 -6.19
N ASP A 68 14.37 0.94 -5.20
CA ASP A 68 13.98 0.91 -3.79
C ASP A 68 13.04 2.07 -3.46
N LEU A 69 11.90 1.74 -2.89
CA LEU A 69 10.85 2.71 -2.55
C LEU A 69 10.73 2.93 -1.04
N SER A 70 11.57 2.28 -0.24
CA SER A 70 11.44 2.28 1.21
C SER A 70 11.44 3.70 1.80
N ALA A 71 12.29 4.58 1.28
CA ALA A 71 12.40 5.96 1.78
C ALA A 71 11.14 6.81 1.50
N TYR A 72 10.28 6.37 0.59
CA TYR A 72 9.07 7.10 0.19
C TYR A 72 7.80 6.48 0.71
N THR A 73 7.92 5.52 1.62
CA THR A 73 6.78 4.84 2.23
C THR A 73 6.86 4.93 3.74
N SER A 74 5.71 4.94 4.39
CA SER A 74 5.63 4.76 5.84
C SER A 74 4.46 3.83 6.14
N ILE A 75 4.62 3.03 7.19
CA ILE A 75 3.65 2.02 7.60
C ILE A 75 3.38 2.23 9.07
N GLU A 76 2.12 2.43 9.45
CA GLU A 76 1.77 2.63 10.84
C GLU A 76 0.45 1.94 11.19
N ALA A 77 0.31 1.56 12.46
CA ALA A 77 -0.93 1.02 12.97
C ALA A 77 -1.73 2.16 13.59
N ILE A 78 -2.99 2.27 13.19
CA ILE A 78 -3.91 3.26 13.73
C ILE A 78 -5.15 2.56 14.26
N LYS A 79 -5.95 3.27 15.04
CA LYS A 79 -7.22 2.75 15.55
C LYS A 79 -8.38 3.46 14.88
N ASP A 80 -9.37 2.68 14.49
CA ASP A 80 -10.64 3.21 14.01
C ASP A 80 -11.76 2.33 14.55
N SER A 81 -12.67 2.94 15.31
CA SER A 81 -13.81 2.23 15.88
C SER A 81 -13.38 1.04 16.74
N GLY A 82 -12.26 1.17 17.44
CA GLY A 82 -11.70 0.10 18.28
C GLY A 82 -10.98 -1.00 17.50
N LYS A 83 -10.90 -0.88 16.18
CA LYS A 83 -10.21 -1.85 15.33
C LYS A 83 -8.83 -1.34 14.95
N THR A 84 -7.88 -2.26 14.81
CA THR A 84 -6.53 -1.90 14.38
C THR A 84 -6.46 -1.94 12.85
N ILE A 85 -6.08 -0.81 12.28
CA ILE A 85 -5.96 -0.60 10.84
C ILE A 85 -4.49 -0.30 10.53
N ILE A 86 -3.99 -0.80 9.43
CA ILE A 86 -2.64 -0.48 8.97
C ILE A 86 -2.74 0.58 7.87
N LYS A 87 -2.08 1.70 8.10
CA LYS A 87 -2.03 2.80 7.13
C LYS A 87 -0.68 2.79 6.44
N VAL A 88 -0.69 2.69 5.14
CA VAL A 88 0.51 2.79 4.30
C VAL A 88 0.44 4.11 3.55
N THR A 89 1.42 4.97 3.80
CA THR A 89 1.53 6.23 3.09
C THR A 89 2.61 6.08 2.02
N VAL A 90 2.28 6.41 0.78
CA VAL A 90 3.20 6.32 -0.35
C VAL A 90 3.37 7.73 -0.90
N LEU A 91 4.60 8.23 -0.88
CA LEU A 91 4.94 9.50 -1.50
C LEU A 91 5.28 9.27 -2.97
N ARG A 92 5.09 10.30 -3.79
CA ARG A 92 5.56 10.25 -5.17
C ARG A 92 7.06 10.01 -5.18
N GLY A 93 7.50 8.94 -5.83
CA GLY A 93 8.91 8.59 -5.87
C GLY A 93 9.70 9.46 -6.84
N THR A 94 11.01 9.56 -6.60
CA THR A 94 11.90 10.39 -7.41
C THR A 94 12.60 9.63 -8.53
N LYS A 95 12.59 8.29 -8.47
CA LYS A 95 13.26 7.42 -9.46
C LYS A 95 12.26 6.66 -10.30
N ARG A 96 11.21 7.36 -10.75
CA ARG A 96 10.16 6.75 -11.58
C ARG A 96 10.69 6.34 -12.96
N PRO A 97 10.13 5.31 -13.58
CA PRO A 97 9.00 4.50 -13.11
C PRO A 97 9.44 3.39 -12.16
N TYR A 98 8.63 3.17 -11.14
CA TYR A 98 8.77 2.01 -10.26
C TYR A 98 8.06 0.83 -10.88
N HIS A 99 8.52 -0.38 -10.59
CA HIS A 99 7.99 -1.59 -11.22
C HIS A 99 8.14 -2.79 -10.30
N LEU A 100 7.44 -3.86 -10.62
CA LEU A 100 7.63 -5.14 -9.95
C LEU A 100 9.00 -5.68 -10.33
N SER A 101 9.80 -6.07 -9.32
CA SER A 101 11.17 -6.55 -9.56
C SER A 101 11.19 -7.81 -10.45
N GLU A 102 10.17 -8.66 -10.32
CA GLU A 102 10.05 -9.90 -11.08
C GLU A 102 9.71 -9.69 -12.55
N LYS A 103 9.17 -8.52 -12.91
CA LYS A 103 8.71 -8.21 -14.26
C LYS A 103 9.56 -7.17 -14.97
N GLY A 104 10.48 -6.54 -14.25
CA GLY A 104 11.31 -5.48 -14.82
C GLY A 104 10.49 -4.29 -15.30
N LEU A 105 10.99 -3.59 -16.31
CA LEU A 105 10.34 -2.39 -16.87
C LEU A 105 9.32 -2.71 -17.95
N LYS A 106 8.90 -3.95 -18.07
CA LYS A 106 7.83 -4.33 -19.01
C LYS A 106 6.52 -3.72 -18.59
N SER A 107 5.63 -3.49 -19.54
CA SER A 107 4.33 -2.89 -19.26
C SER A 107 3.52 -3.66 -18.20
N THR A 108 3.76 -4.96 -18.08
CA THR A 108 3.08 -5.80 -17.09
C THR A 108 3.61 -5.59 -15.66
N GLY A 109 4.76 -4.92 -15.49
CA GLY A 109 5.35 -4.65 -14.19
C GLY A 109 5.26 -3.19 -13.76
N VAL A 110 4.88 -2.29 -14.67
CA VAL A 110 4.77 -0.85 -14.39
C VAL A 110 3.30 -0.47 -14.26
N PHE A 111 2.96 0.20 -13.17
CA PHE A 111 1.58 0.60 -12.89
C PHE A 111 1.51 2.10 -12.65
N ILE A 112 0.49 2.70 -13.22
CA ILE A 112 0.21 4.13 -13.10
C ILE A 112 -1.25 4.34 -12.74
#